data_45332e373ca90913640c2504405875a9
#
_entry.id   45332e373ca90913640c2504405875a9
#
_cell.length_a   1.000
_cell.length_b   1.000
_cell.length_c   1.000
_cell.angle_alpha   90.00
_cell.angle_beta   90.00
_cell.angle_gamma   90.00
#
_symmetry.space_group_name_H-M   'P 1'
#
loop_
_entity.id
_entity.type
_entity.pdbx_description
1 polymer ?
#
loop_
_entity_poly.entity_id
_entity_poly.type
_entity_poly.pdbx_seq_one_letter_code
_entity_poly.pdbx_strand_id
1 'polypeptide(L)'
;TKSQRVEIGSTWYARSVQRTPLNTDCKLLLLTHAFETLHCIAVEFRTSFFNLQSRKAIERLGAKQDGVLRNHMRMPDGTLRDTCVYSILPGEWPAVKKHLQFKMGA
;
A
#
# COMPACT_ATOMS: atom_id res chain seq x y z
N THR A 1 10.57 9.77 -12.22
CA THR A 1 11.31 10.92 -11.85
C THR A 1 11.42 11.10 -10.34
N LYS A 2 12.27 12.02 -9.94
CA LYS A 2 12.81 12.09 -8.60
C LYS A 2 11.81 12.38 -7.49
N SER A 3 10.78 13.16 -7.75
CA SER A 3 9.87 13.64 -6.71
C SER A 3 8.49 13.00 -6.83
N GLN A 4 8.42 11.84 -7.39
CA GLN A 4 7.15 11.23 -7.74
C GLN A 4 6.55 10.44 -6.61
N ARG A 5 5.24 10.58 -6.43
CA ARG A 5 4.46 9.62 -5.64
C ARG A 5 4.00 8.52 -6.59
N VAL A 6 3.99 7.29 -6.10
CA VAL A 6 3.54 6.14 -6.89
C VAL A 6 2.35 5.52 -6.19
N GLU A 7 1.27 5.29 -6.93
CA GLU A 7 0.09 4.64 -6.39
C GLU A 7 0.07 3.17 -6.82
N ILE A 8 -0.14 2.29 -5.85
CA ILE A 8 -0.26 0.85 -6.09
C ILE A 8 -1.74 0.54 -6.39
N GLY A 9 -1.99 -0.14 -7.49
CA GLY A 9 -3.35 -0.43 -7.94
C GLY A 9 -4.08 -1.47 -7.12
N SER A 10 -5.41 -1.47 -7.23
CA SER A 10 -6.28 -2.33 -6.43
C SER A 10 -6.11 -3.81 -6.71
N THR A 11 -5.74 -4.21 -7.93
CA THR A 11 -5.49 -5.61 -8.27
C THR A 11 -4.37 -6.18 -7.42
N TRP A 12 -3.34 -5.37 -7.18
CA TRP A 12 -2.23 -5.76 -6.33
C TRP A 12 -2.69 -5.98 -4.89
N TYR A 13 -3.59 -5.12 -4.38
CA TYR A 13 -4.16 -5.28 -3.03
C TYR A 13 -4.92 -6.59 -2.87
N ALA A 14 -5.71 -6.95 -3.86
CA ALA A 14 -6.50 -8.17 -3.79
C ALA A 14 -5.60 -9.39 -3.61
N ARG A 15 -4.48 -9.42 -4.31
CA ARG A 15 -3.50 -10.50 -4.17
C ARG A 15 -2.79 -10.45 -2.83
N SER A 16 -2.58 -9.25 -2.30
CA SER A 16 -1.87 -9.05 -1.04
C SER A 16 -2.57 -9.68 0.14
N VAL A 17 -3.89 -9.84 0.11
CA VAL A 17 -4.62 -10.41 1.24
C VAL A 17 -4.40 -11.91 1.39
N GLN A 18 -3.83 -12.57 0.40
CA GLN A 18 -3.59 -14.02 0.46
C GLN A 18 -2.53 -14.44 1.46
N ARG A 19 -1.68 -13.52 1.91
CA ARG A 19 -0.70 -13.75 2.98
C ARG A 19 0.27 -14.91 2.73
N THR A 20 0.64 -15.16 1.50
CA THR A 20 1.63 -16.18 1.20
C THR A 20 3.03 -15.56 1.27
N PRO A 21 4.09 -16.38 1.52
CA PRO A 21 5.46 -15.88 1.43
C PRO A 21 5.78 -15.26 0.07
N LEU A 22 5.22 -15.83 -1.00
CA LEU A 22 5.39 -15.29 -2.34
C LEU A 22 4.86 -13.86 -2.44
N ASN A 23 3.69 -13.59 -1.84
CA ASN A 23 3.14 -12.25 -1.85
C ASN A 23 4.01 -11.27 -1.05
N THR A 24 4.57 -11.70 0.07
CA THR A 24 5.48 -10.87 0.86
C THR A 24 6.74 -10.55 0.05
N ASP A 25 7.26 -11.54 -0.68
CA ASP A 25 8.43 -11.36 -1.53
C ASP A 25 8.16 -10.35 -2.64
N CYS A 26 7.02 -10.45 -3.31
CA CYS A 26 6.62 -9.48 -4.34
C CYS A 26 6.49 -8.07 -3.79
N LYS A 27 5.91 -7.94 -2.61
CA LYS A 27 5.77 -6.63 -1.95
C LYS A 27 7.13 -6.02 -1.65
N LEU A 28 8.05 -6.84 -1.13
CA LEU A 28 9.40 -6.38 -0.81
C LEU A 28 10.12 -5.91 -2.07
N LEU A 29 10.04 -6.67 -3.17
CA LEU A 29 10.68 -6.31 -4.42
C LEU A 29 10.11 -5.01 -4.99
N LEU A 30 8.79 -4.86 -4.99
CA LEU A 30 8.14 -3.68 -5.52
C LEU A 30 8.53 -2.43 -4.74
N LEU A 31 8.49 -2.50 -3.42
CA LEU A 31 8.82 -1.36 -2.58
C LEU A 31 10.31 -1.03 -2.63
N THR A 32 11.16 -2.04 -2.71
CA THR A 32 12.59 -1.83 -2.90
C THR A 32 12.86 -1.06 -4.19
N HIS A 33 12.21 -1.46 -5.28
CA HIS A 33 12.36 -0.77 -6.55
C HIS A 33 11.89 0.69 -6.45
N ALA A 34 10.73 0.92 -5.85
CA ALA A 34 10.17 2.26 -5.72
C ALA A 34 11.10 3.19 -4.92
N PHE A 35 11.61 2.73 -3.78
CA PHE A 35 12.40 3.61 -2.91
C PHE A 35 13.89 3.64 -3.24
N GLU A 36 14.45 2.50 -3.63
CA GLU A 36 15.92 2.41 -3.79
C GLU A 36 16.37 2.61 -5.22
N THR A 37 15.51 2.37 -6.20
CA THR A 37 15.83 2.57 -7.62
C THR A 37 15.21 3.85 -8.16
N LEU A 38 13.91 4.05 -7.93
CA LEU A 38 13.18 5.20 -8.47
C LEU A 38 13.22 6.42 -7.56
N HIS A 39 13.64 6.26 -6.31
CA HIS A 39 13.72 7.34 -5.32
C HIS A 39 12.40 8.10 -5.17
N CYS A 40 11.29 7.35 -5.08
CA CYS A 40 9.98 7.96 -4.89
C CYS A 40 9.89 8.68 -3.55
N ILE A 41 9.12 9.76 -3.50
CA ILE A 41 8.89 10.49 -2.25
C ILE A 41 7.80 9.85 -1.39
N ALA A 42 6.98 9.01 -1.98
CA ALA A 42 5.96 8.24 -1.27
C ALA A 42 5.47 7.11 -2.16
N VAL A 43 5.09 6.01 -1.53
CA VAL A 43 4.33 4.95 -2.19
C VAL A 43 2.94 4.96 -1.58
N GLU A 44 1.92 5.16 -2.39
CA GLU A 44 0.56 5.42 -1.96
C GLU A 44 -0.33 4.22 -2.23
N PHE A 45 -1.23 3.95 -1.29
CA PHE A 45 -2.22 2.87 -1.40
C PHE A 45 -3.59 3.47 -1.12
N ARG A 46 -4.57 3.18 -1.99
CA ARG A 46 -5.93 3.67 -1.82
C ARG A 46 -6.90 2.51 -1.83
N THR A 47 -7.89 2.56 -0.95
CA THR A 47 -8.92 1.53 -0.89
C THR A 47 -10.21 2.11 -0.30
N SER A 48 -11.33 1.42 -0.54
CA SER A 48 -12.61 1.82 0.02
C SER A 48 -12.57 1.76 1.55
N PHE A 49 -13.21 2.73 2.20
CA PHE A 49 -13.31 2.78 3.65
C PHE A 49 -13.88 1.48 4.23
N PHE A 50 -14.80 0.83 3.53
CA PHE A 50 -15.43 -0.40 3.99
C PHE A 50 -14.72 -1.67 3.57
N ASN A 51 -13.66 -1.57 2.78
CA ASN A 51 -12.87 -2.74 2.41
C ASN A 51 -11.85 -3.07 3.50
N LEU A 52 -12.33 -3.70 4.56
CA LEU A 52 -11.51 -3.95 5.75
C LEU A 52 -10.35 -4.90 5.48
N GLN A 53 -10.52 -5.86 4.58
CA GLN A 53 -9.45 -6.77 4.20
C GLN A 53 -8.28 -6.03 3.57
N SER A 54 -8.58 -5.15 2.59
CA SER A 54 -7.54 -4.35 1.94
C SER A 54 -6.88 -3.40 2.91
N ARG A 55 -7.67 -2.76 3.77
CA ARG A 55 -7.13 -1.84 4.78
C ARG A 55 -6.16 -2.55 5.72
N LYS A 56 -6.53 -3.74 6.19
CA LYS A 56 -5.66 -4.53 7.06
C LYS A 56 -4.39 -4.97 6.34
N ALA A 57 -4.51 -5.37 5.07
CA ALA A 57 -3.35 -5.77 4.30
C ALA A 57 -2.36 -4.62 4.12
N ILE A 58 -2.87 -3.42 3.83
CA ILE A 58 -2.05 -2.23 3.67
C ILE A 58 -1.39 -1.87 5.00
N GLU A 59 -2.13 -1.92 6.09
CA GLU A 59 -1.61 -1.60 7.43
C GLU A 59 -0.54 -2.61 7.86
N ARG A 60 -0.69 -3.87 7.49
CA ARG A 60 0.32 -4.90 7.79
C ARG A 60 1.65 -4.66 7.08
N LEU A 61 1.63 -3.95 5.96
CA LEU A 61 2.88 -3.55 5.31
C LEU A 61 3.65 -2.51 6.11
N GLY A 62 2.98 -1.83 7.02
CA GLY A 62 3.56 -0.71 7.73
C GLY A 62 3.17 0.65 7.17
N ALA A 63 2.25 0.67 6.19
CA ALA A 63 1.75 1.93 5.65
C ALA A 63 0.90 2.65 6.70
N LYS A 64 0.99 3.97 6.70
CA LYS A 64 0.21 4.79 7.62
C LYS A 64 -0.89 5.52 6.88
N GLN A 65 -2.02 5.71 7.55
CA GLN A 65 -3.16 6.38 6.95
C GLN A 65 -2.91 7.89 6.90
N ASP A 66 -2.93 8.45 5.69
CA ASP A 66 -2.81 9.90 5.50
C ASP A 66 -4.15 10.59 5.69
N GLY A 67 -5.24 9.91 5.32
CA GLY A 67 -6.56 10.50 5.48
C GLY A 67 -7.64 9.69 4.80
N VAL A 68 -8.85 10.23 4.83
CA VAL A 68 -10.01 9.65 4.18
C VAL A 68 -10.63 10.72 3.27
N LEU A 69 -10.76 10.38 1.98
CA LEU A 69 -11.44 11.23 1.01
C LEU A 69 -12.92 10.84 1.01
N ARG A 70 -13.75 11.69 1.58
CA ARG A 70 -15.17 11.40 1.70
C ARG A 70 -15.87 11.71 0.37
N ASN A 71 -16.82 10.83 -0.01
CA ASN A 71 -17.54 10.95 -1.29
C ASN A 71 -16.56 11.11 -2.46
N HIS A 72 -15.51 10.29 -2.45
CA HIS A 72 -14.41 10.42 -3.42
C HIS A 72 -14.84 10.03 -4.83
N MET A 73 -15.70 9.03 -4.95
CA MET A 73 -16.18 8.62 -6.26
C MET A 73 -17.56 7.99 -6.17
N ARG A 74 -18.31 8.03 -7.29
CA ARG A 74 -19.60 7.36 -7.41
C ARG A 74 -19.38 5.97 -7.97
N MET A 75 -19.94 4.99 -7.29
CA MET A 75 -19.83 3.59 -7.71
C MET A 75 -20.89 3.27 -8.76
N PRO A 76 -20.73 2.17 -9.52
CA PRO A 76 -21.69 1.79 -10.56
C PRO A 76 -23.12 1.60 -10.04
N ASP A 77 -23.29 1.22 -8.78
CA ASP A 77 -24.62 1.03 -8.18
C ASP A 77 -25.24 2.35 -7.66
N GLY A 78 -24.55 3.47 -7.88
CA GLY A 78 -25.04 4.80 -7.46
C GLY A 78 -24.59 5.22 -6.06
N THR A 79 -24.02 4.32 -5.29
CA THR A 79 -23.53 4.70 -3.95
C THR A 79 -22.26 5.54 -4.06
N LEU A 80 -21.97 6.28 -3.00
CA LEU A 80 -20.74 7.08 -2.92
C LEU A 80 -19.71 6.36 -2.08
N ARG A 81 -18.46 6.44 -2.53
CA ARG A 81 -17.35 5.76 -1.87
C ARG A 81 -16.48 6.76 -1.13
N ASP A 82 -16.19 6.47 0.14
CA ASP A 82 -15.11 7.12 0.85
C ASP A 82 -13.84 6.31 0.60
N THR A 83 -12.74 7.00 0.35
CA THR A 83 -11.47 6.34 0.04
C THR A 83 -10.46 6.60 1.13
N CYS A 84 -9.92 5.54 1.71
CA CYS A 84 -8.79 5.63 2.63
C CYS A 84 -7.50 5.74 1.84
N VAL A 85 -6.67 6.70 2.19
CA VAL A 85 -5.37 6.92 1.56
C VAL A 85 -4.30 6.57 2.58
N TYR A 86 -3.42 5.65 2.21
CA TYR A 86 -2.29 5.24 3.02
C TYR A 86 -1.01 5.50 2.26
N SER A 87 0.10 5.65 2.96
CA SER A 87 1.39 5.77 2.28
C SER A 87 2.53 5.24 3.13
N ILE A 88 3.64 4.95 2.44
CA ILE A 88 4.94 4.69 3.05
C ILE A 88 5.87 5.77 2.51
N LEU A 89 6.59 6.41 3.42
CA LEU A 89 7.53 7.49 3.07
C LEU A 89 8.96 6.97 3.09
N PRO A 90 9.90 7.64 2.38
CA PRO A 90 11.30 7.18 2.36
C PRO A 90 11.91 7.05 3.74
N GLY A 91 11.58 7.95 4.67
CA GLY A 91 12.08 7.87 6.04
C GLY A 91 11.56 6.67 6.81
N GLU A 92 10.44 6.11 6.40
CA GLU A 92 9.84 4.92 7.03
C GLU A 92 10.31 3.63 6.38
N TRP A 93 10.81 3.72 5.16
CA TRP A 93 11.15 2.54 4.37
C TRP A 93 12.16 1.59 5.05
N PRO A 94 13.23 2.06 5.69
CA PRO A 94 14.16 1.12 6.34
C PRO A 94 13.47 0.23 7.36
N ALA A 95 12.57 0.77 8.16
CA ALA A 95 11.84 -0.02 9.15
C ALA A 95 10.84 -0.97 8.51
N VAL A 96 10.15 -0.52 7.46
CA VAL A 96 9.20 -1.34 6.70
C VAL A 96 9.95 -2.50 6.03
N LYS A 97 11.09 -2.21 5.42
CA LYS A 97 11.92 -3.22 4.77
C LYS A 97 12.35 -4.31 5.77
N LYS A 98 12.83 -3.88 6.93
CA LYS A 98 13.25 -4.82 7.98
C LYS A 98 12.08 -5.70 8.44
N HIS A 99 10.90 -5.10 8.60
CA HIS A 99 9.70 -5.81 9.01
C HIS A 99 9.30 -6.88 7.98
N LEU A 100 9.33 -6.54 6.70
CA LEU A 100 8.98 -7.48 5.63
C LEU A 100 10.00 -8.59 5.52
N GLN A 101 11.29 -8.28 5.66
CA GLN A 101 12.34 -9.28 5.65
C GLN A 101 12.22 -10.24 6.82
N PHE A 102 11.85 -9.74 7.99
CA PHE A 102 11.63 -10.58 9.16
C PHE A 102 10.49 -11.58 8.90
N LYS A 103 9.39 -11.11 8.31
CA LYS A 103 8.25 -11.99 7.99
C LYS A 103 8.64 -13.09 7.01
N MET A 104 9.50 -12.77 6.04
CA MET A 104 9.95 -13.76 5.06
C MET A 104 10.85 -14.80 5.71
N GLY A 105 11.67 -14.40 6.69
CA GLY A 105 12.59 -15.29 7.36
C GLY A 105 11.95 -16.11 8.47
N ALA A 106 10.75 -15.74 8.85
CA ALA A 106 10.02 -16.47 9.87
C ALA A 106 9.20 -17.60 9.23
#